data_f87a8d3a530c5693ac70c219a41da329
#
_entry.id   f87a8d3a530c5693ac70c219a41da329
#
_cell.length_a   1.000
_cell.length_b   1.000
_cell.length_c   1.000
_cell.angle_alpha   90.00
_cell.angle_beta   90.00
_cell.angle_gamma   90.00
#
_symmetry.space_group_name_H-M   'P 1'
#
loop_
_entity.id
_entity.type
_entity.pdbx_description
1 polymer ?
#
loop_
_entity_poly.entity_id
_entity_poly.type
_entity_poly.pdbx_seq_one_letter_code
_entity_poly.pdbx_strand_id
1 'polypeptide(L)'
;MTLRQKALIIDDEPDIRELLEITLGRMKLDTRSARNLKEARECLAREHYDLCLTDMRLPDGSGLELVQHIQQHHPQLPVAMITAYGSLETAIGALKAGAFDFLTKPVDLNRLRELVNAALRLPKSGASESHAESRLLGDSPPMRILRKQITKLARSQAPIYISGESGSGKELVARLIHEQGPRCEQPFVPVNCGAIPSELMESEFFGHRKGSFTGASQDKQGLFQAADGGTLFLDEVADLPLPMQVKLLRAIQEKAVRPLGDSREQMVDVRILCATHKDLADEVAASRFRQDLYYRLNVIELRVPPLRERREDIAVLADAMLHRLAAGVQPPRLDPDALARLQGYRFPGNVRELENMLERAFTLCEGDEIRSGDLRLAESSPAVAGSGSQLAQVENLENHLEQIERQLIMQALEETRWNRTAAAQRLGLSFRSMRYRLKKLGLD
;
A
#
# COMPACT_ATOMS: atom_id res chain seq x y z
N MET A 1 -4.04 0.43 -42.81
CA MET A 1 -5.42 0.45 -42.32
C MET A 1 -5.36 0.31 -40.82
N THR A 2 -5.57 1.37 -40.07
CA THR A 2 -5.70 1.30 -38.60
C THR A 2 -6.98 0.53 -38.27
N LEU A 3 -6.83 -0.64 -37.67
CA LEU A 3 -7.97 -1.42 -37.15
C LEU A 3 -8.73 -0.52 -36.16
N ARG A 4 -10.00 -0.26 -36.40
CA ARG A 4 -10.86 0.45 -35.46
C ARG A 4 -11.05 -0.39 -34.21
N GLN A 5 -10.96 0.23 -33.05
CA GLN A 5 -11.22 -0.43 -31.78
C GLN A 5 -12.71 -0.76 -31.65
N LYS A 6 -13.03 -1.92 -31.04
CA LYS A 6 -14.40 -2.42 -30.94
C LYS A 6 -14.86 -2.44 -29.49
N ALA A 7 -16.11 -1.99 -29.26
CA ALA A 7 -16.75 -2.04 -27.95
C ALA A 7 -18.02 -2.91 -28.00
N LEU A 8 -18.18 -3.77 -26.97
CA LEU A 8 -19.39 -4.55 -26.75
C LEU A 8 -20.23 -3.86 -25.67
N ILE A 9 -21.50 -3.59 -25.98
CA ILE A 9 -22.47 -2.93 -25.09
C ILE A 9 -23.54 -3.93 -24.72
N ILE A 10 -23.79 -4.14 -23.44
CA ILE A 10 -24.82 -5.08 -22.94
C ILE A 10 -25.73 -4.35 -21.97
N ASP A 11 -26.94 -4.13 -22.38
CA ASP A 11 -28.01 -3.49 -21.61
C ASP A 11 -29.36 -3.95 -22.18
N ASP A 12 -30.38 -4.19 -21.38
CA ASP A 12 -31.69 -4.57 -21.83
C ASP A 12 -32.52 -3.36 -22.32
N GLU A 13 -32.20 -2.17 -21.85
CA GLU A 13 -32.86 -0.91 -22.21
C GLU A 13 -32.38 -0.40 -23.59
N PRO A 14 -33.25 -0.34 -24.61
CA PRO A 14 -32.85 0.07 -25.96
C PRO A 14 -32.33 1.52 -26.02
N ASP A 15 -32.91 2.43 -25.25
CA ASP A 15 -32.54 3.86 -25.23
C ASP A 15 -31.10 4.05 -24.69
N ILE A 16 -30.72 3.26 -23.70
CA ILE A 16 -29.37 3.30 -23.14
C ILE A 16 -28.36 2.72 -24.14
N ARG A 17 -28.68 1.60 -24.78
CA ARG A 17 -27.82 1.04 -25.83
C ARG A 17 -27.58 2.06 -26.95
N GLU A 18 -28.63 2.71 -27.45
CA GLU A 18 -28.53 3.71 -28.50
C GLU A 18 -27.65 4.91 -28.06
N LEU A 19 -27.86 5.42 -26.84
CA LEU A 19 -27.04 6.50 -26.26
C LEU A 19 -25.56 6.14 -26.22
N LEU A 20 -25.24 4.91 -25.77
CA LEU A 20 -23.88 4.42 -25.68
C LEU A 20 -23.29 4.21 -27.09
N GLU A 21 -24.01 3.62 -28.03
CA GLU A 21 -23.59 3.44 -29.42
C GLU A 21 -23.26 4.76 -30.12
N ILE A 22 -24.12 5.76 -29.99
CA ILE A 22 -23.88 7.10 -30.55
C ILE A 22 -22.65 7.74 -29.92
N THR A 23 -22.51 7.63 -28.60
CA THR A 23 -21.39 8.25 -27.86
C THR A 23 -20.08 7.60 -28.24
N LEU A 24 -20.00 6.26 -28.24
CA LEU A 24 -18.80 5.50 -28.60
C LEU A 24 -18.47 5.65 -30.11
N GLY A 25 -19.47 5.72 -30.95
CA GLY A 25 -19.29 6.00 -32.38
C GLY A 25 -18.64 7.36 -32.64
N ARG A 26 -19.01 8.40 -31.86
CA ARG A 26 -18.33 9.71 -31.88
C ARG A 26 -16.90 9.66 -31.46
N MET A 27 -16.53 8.68 -30.59
CA MET A 27 -15.17 8.40 -30.18
C MET A 27 -14.40 7.48 -31.15
N LYS A 28 -15.00 7.19 -32.33
CA LYS A 28 -14.45 6.36 -33.43
C LYS A 28 -14.28 4.87 -33.06
N LEU A 29 -15.08 4.36 -32.13
CA LEU A 29 -15.18 2.94 -31.86
C LEU A 29 -16.27 2.29 -32.69
N ASP A 30 -16.03 1.08 -33.18
CA ASP A 30 -17.07 0.24 -33.75
C ASP A 30 -17.81 -0.45 -32.59
N THR A 31 -19.12 -0.36 -32.56
CA THR A 31 -19.95 -0.86 -31.47
C THR A 31 -20.73 -2.09 -31.88
N ARG A 32 -20.87 -3.04 -30.97
CA ARG A 32 -21.78 -4.16 -31.04
C ARG A 32 -22.62 -4.19 -29.75
N SER A 33 -23.93 -4.41 -29.90
CA SER A 33 -24.83 -4.47 -28.75
C SER A 33 -25.43 -5.85 -28.56
N ALA A 34 -25.72 -6.19 -27.31
CA ALA A 34 -26.40 -7.38 -26.83
C ALA A 34 -27.47 -6.98 -25.80
N ARG A 35 -28.57 -7.74 -25.72
CA ARG A 35 -29.69 -7.44 -24.80
C ARG A 35 -29.67 -8.26 -23.53
N ASN A 36 -28.84 -9.29 -23.48
CA ASN A 36 -28.80 -10.26 -22.40
C ASN A 36 -27.45 -10.98 -22.38
N LEU A 37 -27.22 -11.80 -21.35
CA LEU A 37 -25.97 -12.55 -21.15
C LEU A 37 -25.72 -13.56 -22.27
N LYS A 38 -26.75 -14.21 -22.77
CA LYS A 38 -26.63 -15.21 -23.83
C LYS A 38 -26.08 -14.57 -25.11
N GLU A 39 -26.68 -13.49 -25.57
CA GLU A 39 -26.21 -12.73 -26.75
C GLU A 39 -24.79 -12.20 -26.54
N ALA A 40 -24.50 -11.70 -25.34
CA ALA A 40 -23.16 -11.20 -24.98
C ALA A 40 -22.09 -12.30 -25.10
N ARG A 41 -22.35 -13.51 -24.58
CA ARG A 41 -21.43 -14.66 -24.70
C ARG A 41 -21.25 -15.11 -26.15
N GLU A 42 -22.32 -15.06 -26.97
CA GLU A 42 -22.23 -15.36 -28.40
C GLU A 42 -21.37 -14.34 -29.14
N CYS A 43 -21.48 -13.05 -28.80
CA CYS A 43 -20.63 -12.00 -29.36
C CYS A 43 -19.15 -12.20 -28.97
N LEU A 44 -18.86 -12.47 -27.69
CA LEU A 44 -17.51 -12.73 -27.19
C LEU A 44 -16.86 -13.96 -27.83
N ALA A 45 -17.65 -14.98 -28.17
CA ALA A 45 -17.14 -16.18 -28.84
C ALA A 45 -16.79 -15.94 -30.34
N ARG A 46 -17.42 -14.95 -30.98
CA ARG A 46 -17.26 -14.69 -32.42
C ARG A 46 -16.22 -13.65 -32.75
N GLU A 47 -16.05 -12.63 -31.91
CA GLU A 47 -15.23 -11.47 -32.22
C GLU A 47 -14.43 -11.02 -31.00
N HIS A 48 -13.31 -10.32 -31.26
CA HIS A 48 -12.52 -9.65 -30.23
C HIS A 48 -13.01 -8.22 -30.01
N TYR A 49 -13.05 -7.81 -28.76
CA TYR A 49 -13.41 -6.47 -28.34
C TYR A 49 -12.28 -5.84 -27.52
N ASP A 50 -12.19 -4.51 -27.56
CA ASP A 50 -11.22 -3.72 -26.82
C ASP A 50 -11.82 -3.13 -25.52
N LEU A 51 -13.16 -3.15 -25.41
CA LEU A 51 -13.92 -2.68 -24.25
C LEU A 51 -15.25 -3.43 -24.16
N CYS A 52 -15.72 -3.71 -22.96
CA CYS A 52 -17.06 -4.21 -22.68
C CYS A 52 -17.76 -3.28 -21.67
N LEU A 53 -18.99 -2.87 -21.97
CA LEU A 53 -19.88 -2.14 -21.07
C LEU A 53 -21.09 -3.03 -20.79
N THR A 54 -21.38 -3.34 -19.53
CA THR A 54 -22.50 -4.21 -19.17
C THR A 54 -23.37 -3.60 -18.09
N ASP A 55 -24.69 -3.70 -18.25
CA ASP A 55 -25.58 -3.43 -17.12
C ASP A 55 -25.38 -4.45 -16.01
N MET A 56 -25.66 -4.05 -14.79
CA MET A 56 -25.69 -4.88 -13.60
C MET A 56 -26.81 -5.91 -13.65
N ARG A 57 -28.00 -5.50 -14.11
CA ARG A 57 -29.20 -6.35 -14.17
C ARG A 57 -29.57 -6.63 -15.61
N LEU A 58 -29.58 -7.89 -15.98
CA LEU A 58 -29.97 -8.37 -17.31
C LEU A 58 -31.13 -9.36 -17.17
N PRO A 59 -31.97 -9.50 -18.20
CA PRO A 59 -33.17 -10.35 -18.13
C PRO A 59 -32.89 -11.81 -17.80
N ASP A 60 -31.72 -12.32 -18.14
CA ASP A 60 -31.29 -13.70 -18.00
C ASP A 60 -30.19 -13.91 -16.94
N GLY A 61 -29.89 -12.87 -16.12
CA GLY A 61 -28.92 -12.99 -15.02
C GLY A 61 -28.27 -11.68 -14.62
N SER A 62 -27.15 -11.78 -13.94
CA SER A 62 -26.40 -10.62 -13.43
C SER A 62 -25.20 -10.27 -14.32
N GLY A 63 -25.01 -8.97 -14.63
CA GLY A 63 -23.79 -8.49 -15.28
C GLY A 63 -22.51 -8.90 -14.54
N LEU A 64 -22.59 -9.19 -13.24
CA LEU A 64 -21.47 -9.70 -12.43
C LEU A 64 -21.00 -11.08 -12.95
N GLU A 65 -21.94 -11.95 -13.36
CA GLU A 65 -21.61 -13.26 -13.95
C GLU A 65 -20.85 -13.10 -15.26
N LEU A 66 -21.20 -12.06 -16.05
CA LEU A 66 -20.48 -11.75 -17.29
C LEU A 66 -19.07 -11.25 -16.99
N VAL A 67 -18.91 -10.37 -16.00
CA VAL A 67 -17.59 -9.92 -15.57
C VAL A 67 -16.70 -11.10 -15.18
N GLN A 68 -17.22 -12.03 -14.36
CA GLN A 68 -16.50 -13.24 -13.96
C GLN A 68 -16.14 -14.12 -15.18
N HIS A 69 -17.08 -14.31 -16.10
CA HIS A 69 -16.85 -15.06 -17.33
C HIS A 69 -15.75 -14.44 -18.19
N ILE A 70 -15.79 -13.12 -18.38
CA ILE A 70 -14.77 -12.38 -19.15
C ILE A 70 -13.42 -12.48 -18.46
N GLN A 71 -13.35 -12.37 -17.14
CA GLN A 71 -12.09 -12.53 -16.39
C GLN A 71 -11.46 -13.93 -16.55
N GLN A 72 -12.26 -14.96 -16.72
CA GLN A 72 -11.79 -16.33 -16.90
C GLN A 72 -11.36 -16.63 -18.35
N HIS A 73 -12.10 -16.14 -19.35
CA HIS A 73 -11.90 -16.52 -20.75
C HIS A 73 -11.29 -15.42 -21.63
N HIS A 74 -11.45 -14.16 -21.24
CA HIS A 74 -10.95 -12.98 -21.95
C HIS A 74 -10.26 -11.98 -21.00
N PRO A 75 -9.23 -12.38 -20.24
CA PRO A 75 -8.64 -11.58 -19.15
C PRO A 75 -8.07 -10.23 -19.61
N GLN A 76 -7.84 -10.06 -20.91
CA GLN A 76 -7.34 -8.82 -21.49
C GLN A 76 -8.45 -7.80 -21.80
N LEU A 77 -9.73 -8.21 -21.81
CA LEU A 77 -10.84 -7.34 -22.13
C LEU A 77 -11.26 -6.53 -20.89
N PRO A 78 -11.07 -5.20 -20.86
CA PRO A 78 -11.58 -4.37 -19.79
C PRO A 78 -13.10 -4.34 -19.82
N VAL A 79 -13.73 -4.58 -18.67
CA VAL A 79 -15.18 -4.56 -18.50
C VAL A 79 -15.55 -3.46 -17.53
N ALA A 80 -16.42 -2.53 -17.96
CA ALA A 80 -17.02 -1.57 -17.05
C ALA A 80 -18.50 -1.90 -16.85
N MET A 81 -18.98 -1.70 -15.62
CA MET A 81 -20.35 -2.01 -15.24
C MET A 81 -21.17 -0.72 -15.17
N ILE A 82 -22.41 -0.79 -15.71
CA ILE A 82 -23.39 0.29 -15.60
C ILE A 82 -24.43 -0.15 -14.55
N THR A 83 -24.75 0.72 -13.60
CA THR A 83 -25.66 0.38 -12.49
C THR A 83 -26.67 1.50 -12.27
N ALA A 84 -27.95 1.14 -12.14
CA ALA A 84 -28.95 2.04 -11.62
C ALA A 84 -28.65 2.32 -10.13
N TYR A 85 -29.02 3.47 -9.62
CA TYR A 85 -28.86 3.95 -8.23
C TYR A 85 -28.55 2.81 -7.26
N GLY A 86 -27.27 2.51 -7.12
CA GLY A 86 -26.83 1.34 -6.39
C GLY A 86 -26.02 1.74 -5.18
N SER A 87 -26.24 1.01 -4.10
CA SER A 87 -25.41 1.11 -2.92
C SER A 87 -23.93 1.00 -3.31
N LEU A 88 -23.09 1.70 -2.62
CA LEU A 88 -21.62 1.59 -2.72
C LEU A 88 -21.16 0.14 -2.70
N GLU A 89 -21.88 -0.74 -2.00
CA GLU A 89 -21.66 -2.18 -1.91
C GLU A 89 -21.73 -2.91 -3.27
N THR A 90 -22.66 -2.51 -4.12
CA THR A 90 -22.86 -3.13 -5.46
C THR A 90 -21.70 -2.77 -6.39
N ALA A 91 -21.27 -1.50 -6.38
CA ALA A 91 -20.11 -1.05 -7.14
C ALA A 91 -18.82 -1.72 -6.66
N ILE A 92 -18.62 -1.84 -5.34
CA ILE A 92 -17.52 -2.59 -4.72
C ILE A 92 -17.54 -4.06 -5.15
N GLY A 93 -18.74 -4.68 -5.18
CA GLY A 93 -18.90 -6.06 -5.65
C GLY A 93 -18.44 -6.26 -7.10
N ALA A 94 -18.76 -5.32 -7.99
CA ALA A 94 -18.34 -5.33 -9.38
C ALA A 94 -16.80 -5.26 -9.52
N LEU A 95 -16.18 -4.33 -8.81
CA LEU A 95 -14.73 -4.15 -8.82
C LEU A 95 -14.00 -5.37 -8.24
N LYS A 96 -14.51 -5.95 -7.15
CA LYS A 96 -13.98 -7.21 -6.58
C LYS A 96 -14.11 -8.39 -7.54
N ALA A 97 -15.18 -8.45 -8.35
CA ALA A 97 -15.34 -9.45 -9.40
C ALA A 97 -14.36 -9.27 -10.57
N GLY A 98 -13.73 -8.11 -10.68
CA GLY A 98 -12.71 -7.80 -11.69
C GLY A 98 -13.19 -6.82 -12.76
N ALA A 99 -14.27 -6.08 -12.54
CA ALA A 99 -14.60 -4.96 -13.39
C ALA A 99 -13.49 -3.90 -13.35
N PHE A 100 -13.23 -3.29 -14.51
CA PHE A 100 -12.26 -2.20 -14.67
C PHE A 100 -12.71 -0.94 -13.90
N ASP A 101 -13.99 -0.57 -14.06
CA ASP A 101 -14.63 0.57 -13.41
C ASP A 101 -16.16 0.41 -13.45
N PHE A 102 -16.91 1.37 -12.93
CA PHE A 102 -18.36 1.40 -12.99
C PHE A 102 -18.89 2.80 -13.32
N LEU A 103 -20.10 2.84 -13.87
CA LEU A 103 -20.88 4.04 -14.17
C LEU A 103 -22.25 3.94 -13.51
N THR A 104 -22.79 5.05 -13.03
CA THR A 104 -24.15 5.11 -12.49
C THR A 104 -25.13 5.62 -13.53
N LYS A 105 -26.32 5.05 -13.57
CA LYS A 105 -27.45 5.62 -14.34
C LYS A 105 -28.08 6.77 -13.53
N PRO A 106 -28.38 7.95 -14.12
CA PRO A 106 -28.20 8.28 -15.53
C PRO A 106 -26.72 8.43 -15.90
N VAL A 107 -26.36 7.93 -17.10
CA VAL A 107 -24.98 7.88 -17.56
C VAL A 107 -24.45 9.28 -17.85
N ASP A 108 -23.46 9.72 -17.09
CA ASP A 108 -22.71 10.94 -17.38
C ASP A 108 -21.77 10.69 -18.58
N LEU A 109 -21.99 11.42 -19.67
CA LEU A 109 -21.23 11.26 -20.90
C LEU A 109 -19.76 11.67 -20.77
N ASN A 110 -19.41 12.59 -19.88
CA ASN A 110 -18.03 12.97 -19.63
C ASN A 110 -17.31 11.84 -18.91
N ARG A 111 -17.94 11.30 -17.87
CA ARG A 111 -17.43 10.15 -17.13
C ARG A 111 -17.28 8.91 -18.01
N LEU A 112 -18.24 8.66 -18.90
CA LEU A 112 -18.14 7.59 -19.89
C LEU A 112 -16.91 7.77 -20.80
N ARG A 113 -16.67 8.99 -21.31
CA ARG A 113 -15.50 9.28 -22.16
C ARG A 113 -14.17 9.06 -21.43
N GLU A 114 -14.07 9.51 -20.18
CA GLU A 114 -12.89 9.29 -19.35
C GLU A 114 -12.62 7.79 -19.18
N LEU A 115 -13.64 7.02 -18.81
CA LEU A 115 -13.57 5.59 -18.63
C LEU A 115 -13.12 4.86 -19.90
N VAL A 116 -13.73 5.18 -21.04
CA VAL A 116 -13.39 4.59 -22.35
C VAL A 116 -11.93 4.88 -22.71
N ASN A 117 -11.51 6.14 -22.58
CA ASN A 117 -10.13 6.52 -22.87
C ASN A 117 -9.13 5.79 -21.94
N ALA A 118 -9.47 5.63 -20.67
CA ALA A 118 -8.63 4.88 -19.71
C ALA A 118 -8.55 3.39 -20.08
N ALA A 119 -9.68 2.77 -20.44
CA ALA A 119 -9.74 1.37 -20.85
C ALA A 119 -8.90 1.09 -22.11
N LEU A 120 -8.98 1.99 -23.09
CA LEU A 120 -8.26 1.84 -24.37
C LEU A 120 -6.76 2.12 -24.29
N ARG A 121 -6.30 2.78 -23.22
CA ARG A 121 -4.86 3.00 -22.91
C ARG A 121 -4.21 1.84 -22.19
N LEU A 122 -4.95 0.79 -21.81
CA LEU A 122 -4.34 -0.38 -21.18
C LEU A 122 -3.28 -0.98 -22.11
N PRO A 123 -2.06 -1.25 -21.59
CA PRO A 123 -1.02 -1.88 -22.38
C PRO A 123 -1.50 -3.23 -22.90
N LYS A 124 -1.46 -3.42 -24.21
CA LYS A 124 -1.69 -4.74 -24.82
C LYS A 124 -0.46 -5.60 -24.48
N SER A 125 -0.66 -6.66 -23.71
CA SER A 125 0.36 -7.54 -23.15
C SER A 125 1.46 -7.92 -24.15
N GLY A 126 2.72 -7.75 -23.74
CA GLY A 126 3.89 -8.27 -24.44
C GLY A 126 5.21 -7.56 -24.16
N ALA A 127 5.21 -6.24 -23.88
CA ALA A 127 6.47 -5.50 -23.77
C ALA A 127 6.76 -4.98 -22.33
N SER A 128 5.76 -4.89 -21.44
CA SER A 128 5.95 -4.32 -20.10
C SER A 128 6.13 -5.36 -19.00
N GLU A 129 5.82 -6.63 -19.26
CA GLU A 129 5.96 -7.71 -18.26
C GLU A 129 7.43 -7.95 -17.87
N SER A 130 8.37 -7.89 -18.81
CA SER A 130 9.78 -8.19 -18.56
C SER A 130 10.53 -7.17 -17.70
N HIS A 131 10.12 -5.88 -17.71
CA HIS A 131 10.78 -4.84 -16.91
C HIS A 131 10.18 -4.68 -15.51
N ALA A 132 8.88 -4.90 -15.36
CA ALA A 132 8.18 -4.84 -14.08
C ALA A 132 8.44 -6.10 -13.22
N GLU A 133 8.52 -7.29 -13.85
CA GLU A 133 8.85 -8.54 -13.16
C GLU A 133 10.28 -8.53 -12.58
N SER A 134 11.23 -7.84 -13.22
CA SER A 134 12.61 -7.73 -12.75
C SER A 134 12.75 -6.92 -11.43
N ARG A 135 11.76 -6.11 -11.06
CA ARG A 135 11.83 -5.29 -9.84
C ARG A 135 11.25 -5.99 -8.61
N LEU A 136 10.20 -6.81 -8.77
CA LEU A 136 9.59 -7.55 -7.66
C LEU A 136 10.22 -8.94 -7.60
N LEU A 137 11.38 -9.02 -6.94
CA LEU A 137 12.18 -10.25 -6.83
C LEU A 137 11.49 -11.31 -5.96
N GLY A 138 11.80 -12.57 -6.25
CA GLY A 138 11.29 -13.74 -5.55
C GLY A 138 10.26 -14.51 -6.37
N ASP A 139 10.26 -15.84 -6.28
CA ASP A 139 9.37 -16.72 -7.04
C ASP A 139 8.61 -17.72 -6.17
N SER A 140 8.57 -17.46 -4.86
CA SER A 140 7.77 -18.21 -3.91
C SER A 140 6.27 -18.19 -4.27
N PRO A 141 5.49 -19.19 -3.84
CA PRO A 141 4.06 -19.26 -4.13
C PRO A 141 3.28 -17.98 -3.70
N PRO A 142 3.54 -17.36 -2.53
CA PRO A 142 2.89 -16.10 -2.17
C PRO A 142 3.23 -14.95 -3.14
N MET A 143 4.47 -14.88 -3.63
CA MET A 143 4.88 -13.84 -4.57
C MET A 143 4.29 -14.01 -5.97
N ARG A 144 4.12 -15.25 -6.43
CA ARG A 144 3.41 -15.52 -7.69
C ARG A 144 1.95 -15.11 -7.61
N ILE A 145 1.29 -15.38 -6.49
CA ILE A 145 -0.10 -14.93 -6.24
C ILE A 145 -0.16 -13.40 -6.24
N LEU A 146 0.75 -12.74 -5.51
CA LEU A 146 0.82 -11.28 -5.43
C LEU A 146 1.00 -10.64 -6.82
N ARG A 147 1.92 -11.16 -7.67
CA ARG A 147 2.09 -10.65 -9.05
C ARG A 147 0.83 -10.76 -9.88
N LYS A 148 0.14 -11.91 -9.84
CA LYS A 148 -1.14 -12.09 -10.55
C LYS A 148 -2.20 -11.08 -10.06
N GLN A 149 -2.26 -10.81 -8.76
CA GLN A 149 -3.16 -9.81 -8.19
C GLN A 149 -2.78 -8.40 -8.65
N ILE A 150 -1.48 -8.03 -8.63
CA ILE A 150 -0.98 -6.74 -9.12
C ILE A 150 -1.43 -6.51 -10.57
N THR A 151 -1.17 -7.46 -11.47
CA THR A 151 -1.55 -7.36 -12.89
C THR A 151 -3.07 -7.20 -13.08
N LYS A 152 -3.87 -7.91 -12.28
CA LYS A 152 -5.33 -7.76 -12.30
C LYS A 152 -5.76 -6.37 -11.79
N LEU A 153 -5.21 -5.94 -10.66
CA LEU A 153 -5.59 -4.68 -10.00
C LEU A 153 -5.04 -3.45 -10.70
N ALA A 154 -3.94 -3.56 -11.43
CA ALA A 154 -3.37 -2.48 -12.23
C ALA A 154 -4.39 -1.90 -13.22
N ARG A 155 -5.27 -2.73 -13.76
CA ARG A 155 -6.30 -2.36 -14.72
C ARG A 155 -7.49 -1.63 -14.08
N SER A 156 -7.77 -1.85 -12.80
CA SER A 156 -8.88 -1.20 -12.07
C SER A 156 -8.56 0.26 -11.76
N GLN A 157 -9.57 1.13 -11.81
CA GLN A 157 -9.49 2.52 -11.34
C GLN A 157 -9.96 2.70 -9.89
N ALA A 158 -10.38 1.61 -9.26
CA ALA A 158 -10.79 1.63 -7.85
C ALA A 158 -9.64 1.99 -6.91
N PRO A 159 -9.93 2.60 -5.75
CA PRO A 159 -8.98 2.71 -4.67
C PRO A 159 -8.49 1.32 -4.23
N ILE A 160 -7.19 1.20 -3.98
CA ILE A 160 -6.56 -0.05 -3.52
C ILE A 160 -5.88 0.21 -2.19
N TYR A 161 -6.22 -0.60 -1.21
CA TYR A 161 -5.56 -0.64 0.09
C TYR A 161 -4.50 -1.75 0.10
N ILE A 162 -3.24 -1.36 0.30
CA ILE A 162 -2.10 -2.28 0.34
C ILE A 162 -1.74 -2.51 1.81
N SER A 163 -2.13 -3.68 2.34
CA SER A 163 -1.82 -4.09 3.71
C SER A 163 -0.52 -4.87 3.78
N GLY A 164 0.20 -4.76 4.88
CA GLY A 164 1.42 -5.52 5.13
C GLY A 164 2.38 -4.84 6.09
N GLU A 165 3.26 -5.61 6.69
CA GLU A 165 4.21 -5.14 7.68
C GLU A 165 5.16 -4.06 7.13
N SER A 166 5.76 -3.28 8.04
CA SER A 166 6.79 -2.31 7.67
C SER A 166 7.97 -3.00 6.96
N GLY A 167 8.48 -2.38 5.91
CA GLY A 167 9.60 -2.92 5.13
C GLY A 167 9.27 -4.12 4.24
N SER A 168 8.00 -4.52 4.07
CA SER A 168 7.60 -5.65 3.21
C SER A 168 7.65 -5.34 1.71
N GLY A 169 7.69 -4.05 1.29
CA GLY A 169 7.75 -3.61 -0.09
C GLY A 169 6.44 -3.03 -0.63
N LYS A 170 5.55 -2.50 0.23
CA LYS A 170 4.25 -1.91 -0.14
C LYS A 170 4.36 -0.80 -1.20
N GLU A 171 5.36 0.09 -1.09
CA GLU A 171 5.58 1.15 -2.07
C GLU A 171 5.94 0.60 -3.46
N LEU A 172 6.80 -0.44 -3.51
CA LEU A 172 7.15 -1.10 -4.78
C LEU A 172 5.90 -1.72 -5.44
N VAL A 173 5.03 -2.34 -4.65
CA VAL A 173 3.74 -2.89 -5.13
C VAL A 173 2.85 -1.78 -5.68
N ALA A 174 2.72 -0.63 -4.98
CA ALA A 174 1.95 0.51 -5.46
C ALA A 174 2.49 1.06 -6.79
N ARG A 175 3.82 1.16 -6.91
CA ARG A 175 4.48 1.60 -8.14
C ARG A 175 4.24 0.65 -9.31
N LEU A 176 4.31 -0.66 -9.07
CA LEU A 176 4.02 -1.67 -10.10
C LEU A 176 2.55 -1.66 -10.55
N ILE A 177 1.61 -1.43 -9.62
CA ILE A 177 0.18 -1.24 -9.96
C ILE A 177 -0.01 -0.03 -10.87
N HIS A 178 0.72 1.06 -10.65
CA HIS A 178 0.68 2.25 -11.50
C HIS A 178 1.32 1.97 -12.86
N GLU A 179 2.54 1.42 -12.90
CA GLU A 179 3.32 1.17 -14.12
C GLU A 179 2.63 0.18 -15.07
N GLN A 180 1.86 -0.80 -14.54
CA GLN A 180 1.10 -1.75 -15.34
C GLN A 180 -0.33 -1.25 -15.65
N GLY A 181 -0.70 -0.08 -15.16
CA GLY A 181 -2.04 0.48 -15.30
C GLY A 181 -2.19 1.43 -16.50
N PRO A 182 -3.42 1.90 -16.78
CA PRO A 182 -3.70 2.81 -17.89
C PRO A 182 -3.15 4.23 -17.68
N ARG A 183 -2.64 4.54 -16.50
CA ARG A 183 -2.04 5.83 -16.13
C ARG A 183 -0.50 5.76 -16.01
N CYS A 184 0.14 4.73 -16.58
CA CYS A 184 1.57 4.49 -16.44
C CYS A 184 2.46 5.64 -16.95
N GLU A 185 1.98 6.42 -17.92
CA GLU A 185 2.68 7.61 -18.44
C GLU A 185 2.31 8.90 -17.69
N GLN A 186 1.40 8.82 -16.73
CA GLN A 186 0.95 9.96 -15.92
C GLN A 186 1.73 10.04 -14.61
N PRO A 187 1.64 11.16 -13.86
CA PRO A 187 2.36 11.30 -12.60
C PRO A 187 2.02 10.20 -11.59
N PHE A 188 3.07 9.64 -10.96
CA PHE A 188 2.96 8.85 -9.73
C PHE A 188 3.52 9.67 -8.58
N VAL A 189 2.65 10.09 -7.68
CA VAL A 189 3.00 10.97 -6.55
C VAL A 189 2.94 10.17 -5.25
N PRO A 190 4.07 9.64 -4.76
CA PRO A 190 4.12 8.99 -3.45
C PRO A 190 4.22 10.02 -2.33
N VAL A 191 3.49 9.79 -1.26
CA VAL A 191 3.54 10.60 -0.03
C VAL A 191 3.50 9.69 1.19
N ASN A 192 4.44 9.90 2.11
CA ASN A 192 4.41 9.26 3.43
C ASN A 192 3.69 10.20 4.41
N CYS A 193 2.47 9.79 4.82
CA CYS A 193 1.63 10.60 5.70
C CYS A 193 2.27 10.82 7.09
N GLY A 194 3.02 9.85 7.60
CA GLY A 194 3.71 9.98 8.90
C GLY A 194 4.93 10.92 8.87
N ALA A 195 5.47 11.24 7.68
CA ALA A 195 6.64 12.11 7.55
C ALA A 195 6.28 13.61 7.46
N ILE A 196 5.02 13.97 7.27
CA ILE A 196 4.58 15.36 7.13
C ILE A 196 4.12 15.88 8.50
N PRO A 197 4.68 17.00 9.00
CA PRO A 197 4.17 17.65 10.19
C PRO A 197 2.69 18.02 10.06
N SER A 198 1.92 17.82 11.11
CA SER A 198 0.45 18.02 11.13
C SER A 198 0.01 19.41 10.66
N GLU A 199 0.79 20.46 11.02
CA GLU A 199 0.49 21.85 10.67
C GLU A 199 0.70 22.14 9.17
N LEU A 200 1.56 21.40 8.50
CA LEU A 200 1.87 21.58 7.07
C LEU A 200 1.04 20.66 6.17
N MET A 201 0.44 19.62 6.74
CA MET A 201 -0.19 18.54 5.99
C MET A 201 -1.29 19.05 5.05
N GLU A 202 -2.12 19.96 5.51
CA GLU A 202 -3.19 20.54 4.68
C GLU A 202 -2.63 21.30 3.47
N SER A 203 -1.60 22.10 3.71
CA SER A 203 -0.91 22.86 2.65
C SER A 203 -0.20 21.94 1.65
N GLU A 204 0.42 20.86 2.13
CA GLU A 204 1.06 19.87 1.26
C GLU A 204 0.05 19.14 0.38
N PHE A 205 -1.07 18.68 0.96
CA PHE A 205 -2.07 17.91 0.23
C PHE A 205 -2.87 18.74 -0.77
N PHE A 206 -3.34 19.92 -0.36
CA PHE A 206 -4.32 20.71 -1.12
C PHE A 206 -3.75 21.99 -1.75
N GLY A 207 -2.50 22.34 -1.39
CA GLY A 207 -1.88 23.57 -1.84
C GLY A 207 -2.34 24.81 -1.06
N HIS A 208 -1.71 25.94 -1.32
CA HIS A 208 -2.07 27.21 -0.71
C HIS A 208 -1.82 28.40 -1.63
N ARG A 209 -2.55 29.48 -1.39
CA ARG A 209 -2.31 30.79 -1.99
C ARG A 209 -1.39 31.62 -1.11
N LYS A 210 -0.64 32.50 -1.74
CA LYS A 210 0.20 33.49 -1.05
C LYS A 210 -0.61 34.26 0.00
N GLY A 211 -0.09 34.34 1.23
CA GLY A 211 -0.72 35.05 2.34
C GLY A 211 -1.81 34.30 3.08
N SER A 212 -2.05 33.02 2.79
CA SER A 212 -3.08 32.21 3.46
C SER A 212 -2.75 31.87 4.92
N PHE A 213 -1.47 31.89 5.29
CA PHE A 213 -0.98 31.73 6.66
C PHE A 213 0.39 32.40 6.84
N THR A 214 0.84 32.54 8.08
CA THR A 214 2.16 33.11 8.41
C THR A 214 3.26 32.21 7.83
N GLY A 215 3.97 32.68 6.78
CA GLY A 215 4.98 31.92 6.06
C GLY A 215 4.60 31.55 4.61
N ALA A 216 3.36 31.76 4.19
CA ALA A 216 2.91 31.56 2.81
C ALA A 216 3.42 32.71 1.89
N SER A 217 4.70 32.68 1.53
CA SER A 217 5.36 33.72 0.71
C SER A 217 4.99 33.61 -0.78
N GLN A 218 4.61 32.45 -1.27
CA GLN A 218 4.27 32.16 -2.67
C GLN A 218 3.07 31.22 -2.74
N ASP A 219 2.44 31.10 -3.92
CA ASP A 219 1.46 30.05 -4.21
C ASP A 219 2.17 28.71 -4.26
N LYS A 220 1.57 27.67 -3.68
CA LYS A 220 2.07 26.30 -3.73
C LYS A 220 1.00 25.36 -4.24
N GLN A 221 1.37 24.56 -5.25
CA GLN A 221 0.55 23.45 -5.73
C GLN A 221 0.57 22.30 -4.73
N GLY A 222 -0.58 21.70 -4.43
CA GLY A 222 -0.69 20.55 -3.56
C GLY A 222 -0.49 19.21 -4.26
N LEU A 223 -0.35 18.16 -3.47
CA LEU A 223 -0.12 16.80 -3.96
C LEU A 223 -1.27 16.28 -4.84
N PHE A 224 -2.52 16.64 -4.54
CA PHE A 224 -3.66 16.27 -5.39
C PHE A 224 -3.58 16.89 -6.78
N GLN A 225 -3.22 18.17 -6.88
CA GLN A 225 -3.05 18.83 -8.17
C GLN A 225 -1.83 18.28 -8.93
N ALA A 226 -0.73 17.96 -8.20
CA ALA A 226 0.45 17.33 -8.79
C ALA A 226 0.19 15.92 -9.33
N ALA A 227 -0.79 15.22 -8.75
CA ALA A 227 -1.21 13.88 -9.16
C ALA A 227 -2.35 13.87 -10.17
N ASP A 228 -2.80 15.04 -10.64
CA ASP A 228 -3.95 15.12 -11.55
C ASP A 228 -3.72 14.34 -12.86
N GLY A 229 -4.71 13.57 -13.28
CA GLY A 229 -4.62 12.58 -14.36
C GLY A 229 -3.85 11.31 -14.01
N GLY A 230 -3.12 11.29 -12.90
CA GLY A 230 -2.19 10.23 -12.47
C GLY A 230 -2.67 9.42 -11.26
N THR A 231 -1.71 9.09 -10.39
CA THR A 231 -1.93 8.27 -9.20
C THR A 231 -1.29 8.93 -7.97
N LEU A 232 -2.06 9.08 -6.90
CA LEU A 232 -1.57 9.50 -5.59
C LEU A 232 -1.46 8.25 -4.70
N PHE A 233 -0.26 8.00 -4.20
CA PHE A 233 0.01 6.90 -3.27
C PHE A 233 0.23 7.45 -1.87
N LEU A 234 -0.67 7.07 -0.95
CA LEU A 234 -0.68 7.47 0.46
C LEU A 234 -0.06 6.35 1.30
N ASP A 235 1.23 6.46 1.62
CA ASP A 235 1.88 5.54 2.54
C ASP A 235 1.61 5.95 3.99
N GLU A 236 1.44 4.97 4.86
CA GLU A 236 1.07 5.12 6.28
C GLU A 236 -0.18 5.99 6.47
N VAL A 237 -1.23 5.70 5.69
CA VAL A 237 -2.49 6.47 5.70
C VAL A 237 -3.18 6.48 7.07
N ALA A 238 -2.93 5.49 7.92
CA ALA A 238 -3.43 5.42 9.29
C ALA A 238 -2.85 6.51 10.21
N ASP A 239 -1.73 7.16 9.82
CA ASP A 239 -1.11 8.24 10.60
C ASP A 239 -1.72 9.62 10.31
N LEU A 240 -2.70 9.71 9.40
CA LEU A 240 -3.42 10.95 9.12
C LEU A 240 -4.23 11.41 10.34
N PRO A 241 -4.09 12.67 10.80
CA PRO A 241 -4.96 13.24 11.82
C PRO A 241 -6.44 13.25 11.39
N LEU A 242 -7.36 13.07 12.33
CA LEU A 242 -8.81 13.03 12.06
C LEU A 242 -9.32 14.22 11.22
N PRO A 243 -8.89 15.49 11.44
CA PRO A 243 -9.30 16.60 10.57
C PRO A 243 -8.86 16.44 9.11
N MET A 244 -7.68 15.86 8.87
CA MET A 244 -7.18 15.58 7.53
C MET A 244 -7.93 14.45 6.85
N GLN A 245 -8.35 13.43 7.62
CA GLN A 245 -9.18 12.34 7.10
C GLN A 245 -10.52 12.86 6.53
N VAL A 246 -11.14 13.87 7.16
CA VAL A 246 -12.36 14.52 6.65
C VAL A 246 -12.12 15.20 5.29
N LYS A 247 -11.01 15.94 5.17
CA LYS A 247 -10.66 16.64 3.93
C LYS A 247 -10.28 15.68 2.81
N LEU A 248 -9.54 14.63 3.16
CA LEU A 248 -9.19 13.55 2.21
C LEU A 248 -10.45 12.85 1.69
N LEU A 249 -11.41 12.53 2.57
CA LEU A 249 -12.68 11.93 2.16
C LEU A 249 -13.42 12.81 1.14
N ARG A 250 -13.54 14.10 1.41
CA ARG A 250 -14.17 15.06 0.47
C ARG A 250 -13.46 15.10 -0.87
N ALA A 251 -12.13 15.22 -0.88
CA ALA A 251 -11.34 15.24 -2.11
C ALA A 251 -11.56 13.98 -2.98
N ILE A 252 -11.69 12.80 -2.33
CA ILE A 252 -11.94 11.54 -3.04
C ILE A 252 -13.38 11.44 -3.55
N GLN A 253 -14.37 11.95 -2.79
CA GLN A 253 -15.78 11.87 -3.14
C GLN A 253 -16.17 12.88 -4.21
N GLU A 254 -15.77 14.14 -4.03
CA GLU A 254 -16.13 15.26 -4.89
C GLU A 254 -15.22 15.39 -6.10
N LYS A 255 -14.08 14.65 -6.12
CA LYS A 255 -13.02 14.78 -7.12
C LYS A 255 -12.59 16.25 -7.33
N ALA A 256 -12.58 16.99 -6.26
CA ALA A 256 -12.22 18.39 -6.24
C ALA A 256 -11.44 18.72 -4.98
N VAL A 257 -10.52 19.67 -5.09
CA VAL A 257 -9.72 20.16 -3.98
C VAL A 257 -9.79 21.67 -3.91
N ARG A 258 -9.70 22.20 -2.69
CA ARG A 258 -9.70 23.64 -2.45
C ARG A 258 -8.41 24.04 -1.78
N PRO A 259 -7.52 24.80 -2.46
CA PRO A 259 -6.31 25.34 -1.86
C PRO A 259 -6.59 26.24 -0.65
N LEU A 260 -5.71 26.25 0.35
CA LEU A 260 -5.84 27.15 1.48
C LEU A 260 -5.79 28.61 1.00
N GLY A 261 -6.74 29.41 1.48
CA GLY A 261 -6.85 30.82 1.08
C GLY A 261 -7.53 31.05 -0.27
N ASP A 262 -7.96 29.98 -0.98
CA ASP A 262 -8.75 30.11 -2.21
C ASP A 262 -10.23 29.83 -1.92
N SER A 263 -11.13 30.51 -2.64
CA SER A 263 -12.57 30.27 -2.60
C SER A 263 -13.05 29.27 -3.67
N ARG A 264 -12.21 28.97 -4.66
CA ARG A 264 -12.56 28.13 -5.81
C ARG A 264 -12.10 26.71 -5.60
N GLU A 265 -12.96 25.77 -5.93
CA GLU A 265 -12.64 24.37 -6.04
C GLU A 265 -12.00 24.07 -7.40
N GLN A 266 -11.01 23.18 -7.40
CA GLN A 266 -10.31 22.72 -8.59
C GLN A 266 -10.61 21.23 -8.75
N MET A 267 -11.19 20.86 -9.90
CA MET A 267 -11.44 19.47 -10.22
C MET A 267 -10.12 18.72 -10.41
N VAL A 268 -10.04 17.50 -9.89
CA VAL A 268 -8.88 16.62 -10.00
C VAL A 268 -9.34 15.20 -10.29
N ASP A 269 -8.71 14.54 -11.25
CA ASP A 269 -8.94 13.12 -11.54
C ASP A 269 -7.74 12.28 -11.09
N VAL A 270 -7.75 11.82 -9.85
CA VAL A 270 -6.63 11.12 -9.22
C VAL A 270 -7.04 9.71 -8.84
N ARG A 271 -6.25 8.71 -9.26
CA ARG A 271 -6.35 7.35 -8.75
C ARG A 271 -5.68 7.26 -7.38
N ILE A 272 -6.37 6.71 -6.38
CA ILE A 272 -5.86 6.58 -5.02
C ILE A 272 -5.34 5.17 -4.78
N LEU A 273 -4.09 5.07 -4.35
CA LEU A 273 -3.52 3.89 -3.71
C LEU A 273 -3.15 4.27 -2.29
N CYS A 274 -3.40 3.42 -1.31
CA CYS A 274 -3.00 3.69 0.06
C CYS A 274 -2.36 2.45 0.70
N ALA A 275 -1.45 2.69 1.64
CA ALA A 275 -0.79 1.63 2.38
C ALA A 275 -0.68 1.99 3.86
N THR A 276 -0.64 0.99 4.72
CA THR A 276 -0.24 1.10 6.11
C THR A 276 0.18 -0.26 6.67
N HIS A 277 0.96 -0.26 7.73
CA HIS A 277 1.29 -1.46 8.50
C HIS A 277 0.29 -1.75 9.62
N LYS A 278 -0.59 -0.79 9.97
CA LYS A 278 -1.63 -0.92 10.98
C LYS A 278 -2.87 -1.57 10.38
N ASP A 279 -3.62 -2.30 11.19
CA ASP A 279 -4.96 -2.75 10.81
C ASP A 279 -5.93 -1.57 10.86
N LEU A 280 -6.47 -1.18 9.70
CA LEU A 280 -7.41 -0.05 9.63
C LEU A 280 -8.74 -0.33 10.35
N ALA A 281 -9.16 -1.59 10.46
CA ALA A 281 -10.38 -1.95 11.19
C ALA A 281 -10.18 -1.74 12.70
N ASP A 282 -9.01 -2.10 13.23
CA ASP A 282 -8.64 -1.83 14.62
C ASP A 282 -8.52 -0.32 14.88
N GLU A 283 -7.96 0.46 13.95
CA GLU A 283 -7.88 1.92 14.07
C GLU A 283 -9.28 2.57 14.07
N VAL A 284 -10.23 2.03 13.28
CA VAL A 284 -11.64 2.48 13.31
C VAL A 284 -12.30 2.14 14.64
N ALA A 285 -12.13 0.91 15.13
CA ALA A 285 -12.67 0.50 16.43
C ALA A 285 -12.13 1.37 17.59
N ALA A 286 -10.87 1.78 17.49
CA ALA A 286 -10.23 2.68 18.47
C ALA A 286 -10.52 4.17 18.23
N SER A 287 -11.41 4.53 17.29
CA SER A 287 -11.77 5.90 16.92
C SER A 287 -10.59 6.79 16.48
N ARG A 288 -9.49 6.20 16.03
CA ARG A 288 -8.34 6.90 15.44
C ARG A 288 -8.45 7.04 13.92
N PHE A 289 -9.29 6.23 13.28
CA PHE A 289 -9.59 6.31 11.86
C PHE A 289 -11.10 6.39 11.63
N ARG A 290 -11.54 7.21 10.68
CA ARG A 290 -12.97 7.39 10.39
C ARG A 290 -13.51 6.22 9.58
N GLN A 291 -14.67 5.73 9.96
CA GLN A 291 -15.34 4.61 9.30
C GLN A 291 -15.73 4.91 7.85
N ASP A 292 -16.18 6.15 7.57
CA ASP A 292 -16.57 6.58 6.22
C ASP A 292 -15.38 6.60 5.24
N LEU A 293 -14.22 7.08 5.69
CA LEU A 293 -12.98 7.05 4.93
C LEU A 293 -12.48 5.62 4.73
N TYR A 294 -12.55 4.77 5.76
CA TYR A 294 -12.19 3.36 5.67
C TYR A 294 -12.92 2.65 4.52
N TYR A 295 -14.25 2.77 4.45
CA TYR A 295 -15.02 2.15 3.37
C TYR A 295 -14.73 2.77 1.99
N ARG A 296 -14.27 4.00 1.93
CA ARG A 296 -13.92 4.65 0.67
C ARG A 296 -12.53 4.25 0.16
N LEU A 297 -11.60 3.94 1.03
CA LEU A 297 -10.23 3.51 0.69
C LEU A 297 -10.11 2.00 0.56
N ASN A 298 -10.74 1.24 1.45
CA ASN A 298 -10.69 -0.23 1.46
C ASN A 298 -11.74 -0.85 0.53
N VAL A 299 -11.71 -0.45 -0.75
CA VAL A 299 -12.56 -1.05 -1.79
C VAL A 299 -11.98 -2.40 -2.21
N ILE A 300 -10.68 -2.45 -2.44
CA ILE A 300 -9.95 -3.67 -2.77
C ILE A 300 -8.71 -3.73 -1.88
N GLU A 301 -8.57 -4.82 -1.12
CA GLU A 301 -7.39 -5.06 -0.31
C GLU A 301 -6.39 -5.94 -1.06
N LEU A 302 -5.10 -5.56 -0.99
CA LEU A 302 -3.97 -6.33 -1.49
C LEU A 302 -2.96 -6.53 -0.37
N ARG A 303 -2.83 -7.77 0.13
CA ARG A 303 -1.89 -8.10 1.20
C ARG A 303 -0.51 -8.41 0.62
N VAL A 304 0.51 -7.73 1.14
CA VAL A 304 1.92 -8.02 0.84
C VAL A 304 2.45 -9.00 1.89
N PRO A 305 2.93 -10.20 1.49
CA PRO A 305 3.41 -11.19 2.45
C PRO A 305 4.68 -10.72 3.14
N PRO A 306 4.82 -10.92 4.47
CA PRO A 306 6.05 -10.65 5.18
C PRO A 306 7.17 -11.63 4.75
N LEU A 307 8.42 -11.24 4.96
CA LEU A 307 9.57 -12.00 4.45
C LEU A 307 9.64 -13.43 5.03
N ARG A 308 9.19 -13.64 6.26
CA ARG A 308 9.10 -14.97 6.90
C ARG A 308 8.12 -15.95 6.23
N GLU A 309 7.15 -15.45 5.46
CA GLU A 309 6.21 -16.26 4.68
C GLU A 309 6.74 -16.61 3.28
N ARG A 310 7.91 -16.02 2.89
CA ARG A 310 8.59 -16.21 1.60
C ARG A 310 10.10 -16.43 1.74
N ARG A 311 10.49 -17.31 2.66
CA ARG A 311 11.89 -17.58 3.03
C ARG A 311 12.74 -18.06 1.85
N GLU A 312 12.13 -18.74 0.89
CA GLU A 312 12.76 -19.20 -0.34
C GLU A 312 13.33 -18.03 -1.17
N ASP A 313 12.71 -16.85 -1.07
CA ASP A 313 13.11 -15.66 -1.81
C ASP A 313 14.33 -14.94 -1.20
N ILE A 314 14.71 -15.27 0.04
CA ILE A 314 15.78 -14.56 0.76
C ILE A 314 17.10 -14.67 0.01
N ALA A 315 17.40 -15.82 -0.57
CA ALA A 315 18.63 -16.02 -1.34
C ALA A 315 18.71 -15.10 -2.56
N VAL A 316 17.63 -15.04 -3.34
CA VAL A 316 17.54 -14.20 -4.54
C VAL A 316 17.56 -12.71 -4.18
N LEU A 317 16.86 -12.32 -3.10
CA LEU A 317 16.87 -10.95 -2.60
C LEU A 317 18.26 -10.53 -2.13
N ALA A 318 18.94 -11.39 -1.37
CA ALA A 318 20.27 -11.11 -0.84
C ALA A 318 21.31 -10.98 -1.98
N ASP A 319 21.28 -11.87 -2.95
CA ASP A 319 22.16 -11.81 -4.12
C ASP A 319 21.96 -10.50 -4.91
N ALA A 320 20.71 -10.15 -5.22
CA ALA A 320 20.40 -8.91 -5.93
C ALA A 320 20.82 -7.65 -5.15
N MET A 321 20.68 -7.65 -3.82
CA MET A 321 21.11 -6.53 -2.97
C MET A 321 22.63 -6.40 -2.96
N LEU A 322 23.38 -7.51 -2.84
CA LEU A 322 24.84 -7.51 -2.86
C LEU A 322 25.37 -7.04 -4.22
N HIS A 323 24.77 -7.49 -5.33
CA HIS A 323 25.13 -7.00 -6.66
C HIS A 323 24.91 -5.49 -6.81
N ARG A 324 23.82 -4.96 -6.25
CA ARG A 324 23.54 -3.52 -6.26
C ARG A 324 24.56 -2.73 -5.42
N LEU A 325 24.93 -3.24 -4.24
CA LEU A 325 25.92 -2.61 -3.35
C LEU A 325 27.32 -2.62 -3.97
N ALA A 326 27.67 -3.68 -4.70
CA ALA A 326 28.98 -3.82 -5.33
C ALA A 326 29.19 -2.87 -6.53
N ALA A 327 28.16 -2.17 -7.02
CA ALA A 327 28.24 -1.13 -8.05
C ALA A 327 29.06 -1.49 -9.30
N GLY A 328 28.95 -2.75 -9.76
CA GLY A 328 29.66 -3.26 -10.94
C GLY A 328 30.99 -3.97 -10.66
N VAL A 329 31.41 -4.06 -9.42
CA VAL A 329 32.50 -4.96 -8.96
C VAL A 329 31.89 -6.30 -8.60
N GLN A 330 32.69 -7.36 -8.54
CA GLN A 330 32.21 -8.68 -8.12
C GLN A 330 31.76 -8.61 -6.66
N PRO A 331 30.48 -8.93 -6.35
CA PRO A 331 30.01 -8.90 -4.97
C PRO A 331 30.62 -10.04 -4.16
N PRO A 332 30.82 -9.86 -2.85
CA PRO A 332 31.18 -10.96 -1.96
C PRO A 332 30.05 -12.00 -1.93
N ARG A 333 30.45 -13.28 -1.83
CA ARG A 333 29.50 -14.40 -1.77
C ARG A 333 28.99 -14.57 -0.34
N LEU A 334 27.73 -14.97 -0.22
CA LEU A 334 27.22 -15.44 1.07
C LEU A 334 27.67 -16.87 1.31
N ASP A 335 28.34 -17.11 2.44
CA ASP A 335 28.62 -18.44 2.93
C ASP A 335 27.31 -19.23 3.14
N PRO A 336 27.27 -20.55 2.83
CA PRO A 336 26.09 -21.39 3.06
C PRO A 336 25.53 -21.30 4.48
N ASP A 337 26.37 -21.24 5.50
CA ASP A 337 25.92 -21.07 6.89
C ASP A 337 25.32 -19.68 7.15
N ALA A 338 25.86 -18.64 6.53
CA ALA A 338 25.29 -17.29 6.57
C ALA A 338 23.91 -17.27 5.91
N LEU A 339 23.75 -17.89 4.76
CA LEU A 339 22.47 -17.98 4.06
C LEU A 339 21.43 -18.78 4.87
N ALA A 340 21.81 -19.92 5.43
CA ALA A 340 20.95 -20.75 6.28
C ALA A 340 20.46 -19.95 7.51
N ARG A 341 21.35 -19.16 8.09
CA ARG A 341 21.04 -18.30 9.24
C ARG A 341 20.07 -17.18 8.86
N LEU A 342 20.22 -16.55 7.69
CA LEU A 342 19.26 -15.58 7.16
C LEU A 342 17.89 -16.23 6.93
N GLN A 343 17.83 -17.41 6.32
CA GLN A 343 16.58 -18.11 6.07
C GLN A 343 15.85 -18.53 7.36
N GLY A 344 16.59 -18.79 8.42
CA GLY A 344 16.04 -19.11 9.75
C GLY A 344 15.53 -17.90 10.54
N TYR A 345 15.93 -16.69 10.18
CA TYR A 345 15.57 -15.49 10.92
C TYR A 345 14.16 -14.98 10.57
N ARG A 346 13.50 -14.34 11.54
CA ARG A 346 12.08 -13.91 11.41
C ARG A 346 11.89 -12.60 10.65
N PHE A 347 12.90 -11.76 10.56
CA PHE A 347 12.86 -10.44 9.90
C PHE A 347 11.67 -9.57 10.33
N PRO A 348 11.60 -9.09 11.56
CA PRO A 348 10.52 -8.18 11.97
C PRO A 348 10.49 -6.88 11.14
N GLY A 349 11.62 -6.41 10.62
CA GLY A 349 11.74 -5.29 9.67
C GLY A 349 11.71 -5.71 8.19
N ASN A 350 11.40 -6.99 7.89
CA ASN A 350 11.23 -7.54 6.54
C ASN A 350 12.43 -7.26 5.60
N VAL A 351 12.14 -6.85 4.36
CA VAL A 351 13.15 -6.61 3.31
C VAL A 351 14.06 -5.43 3.68
N ARG A 352 13.53 -4.39 4.35
CA ARG A 352 14.34 -3.24 4.80
C ARG A 352 15.38 -3.67 5.85
N GLU A 353 15.04 -4.57 6.74
CA GLU A 353 15.98 -5.12 7.72
C GLU A 353 17.05 -6.00 7.04
N LEU A 354 16.64 -6.85 6.10
CA LEU A 354 17.58 -7.65 5.30
C LEU A 354 18.57 -6.76 4.55
N GLU A 355 18.08 -5.68 3.91
CA GLU A 355 18.90 -4.71 3.19
C GLU A 355 19.93 -4.05 4.11
N ASN A 356 19.51 -3.49 5.25
CA ASN A 356 20.40 -2.86 6.22
C ASN A 356 21.45 -3.84 6.77
N MET A 357 21.04 -5.10 6.97
CA MET A 357 21.94 -6.15 7.48
C MET A 357 23.02 -6.51 6.46
N LEU A 358 22.63 -6.65 5.19
CA LEU A 358 23.56 -6.96 4.10
C LEU A 358 24.47 -5.78 3.76
N GLU A 359 23.97 -4.55 3.77
CA GLU A 359 24.76 -3.33 3.61
C GLU A 359 25.86 -3.22 4.67
N ARG A 360 25.50 -3.51 5.91
CA ARG A 360 26.46 -3.54 7.01
C ARG A 360 27.48 -4.67 6.84
N ALA A 361 27.02 -5.89 6.54
CA ALA A 361 27.90 -7.03 6.33
C ALA A 361 28.86 -6.79 5.16
N PHE A 362 28.37 -6.22 4.06
CA PHE A 362 29.17 -5.81 2.91
C PHE A 362 30.26 -4.79 3.27
N THR A 363 29.92 -3.81 4.10
CA THR A 363 30.86 -2.74 4.53
C THR A 363 31.93 -3.27 5.48
N LEU A 364 31.64 -4.27 6.31
CA LEU A 364 32.53 -4.82 7.31
C LEU A 364 33.24 -6.11 6.88
N CYS A 365 32.87 -6.67 5.72
CA CYS A 365 33.46 -7.89 5.20
C CYS A 365 34.93 -7.69 4.85
N GLU A 366 35.80 -8.54 5.39
CA GLU A 366 37.20 -8.62 5.01
C GLU A 366 37.38 -9.78 3.99
N GLY A 367 37.38 -9.46 2.70
CA GLY A 367 37.55 -10.43 1.61
C GLY A 367 36.30 -10.62 0.75
N ASP A 368 36.24 -11.76 0.02
CA ASP A 368 35.21 -12.02 -1.01
C ASP A 368 34.03 -12.85 -0.50
N GLU A 369 33.91 -13.06 0.83
CA GLU A 369 32.90 -13.92 1.43
C GLU A 369 32.33 -13.33 2.72
N ILE A 370 30.99 -13.21 2.77
CA ILE A 370 30.24 -12.80 3.97
C ILE A 370 29.90 -14.05 4.78
N ARG A 371 30.46 -14.14 5.97
CA ARG A 371 30.28 -15.27 6.90
C ARG A 371 29.15 -15.02 7.89
N SER A 372 28.70 -16.06 8.55
CA SER A 372 27.63 -15.98 9.56
C SER A 372 27.97 -15.03 10.71
N GLY A 373 29.25 -14.80 11.04
CA GLY A 373 29.70 -13.85 12.06
C GLY A 373 29.53 -12.38 11.67
N ASP A 374 29.54 -12.07 10.35
CA ASP A 374 29.37 -10.72 9.81
C ASP A 374 27.91 -10.28 9.87
N LEU A 375 26.99 -11.26 9.93
CA LEU A 375 25.55 -11.03 10.10
C LEU A 375 25.23 -10.82 11.58
N ARG A 376 25.08 -9.58 12.01
CA ARG A 376 24.57 -9.26 13.34
C ARG A 376 23.04 -9.42 13.35
N LEU A 377 22.59 -10.66 13.44
CA LEU A 377 21.20 -10.96 13.76
C LEU A 377 20.97 -10.54 15.23
N ALA A 378 19.94 -9.74 15.51
CA ALA A 378 19.48 -9.61 16.86
C ALA A 378 19.17 -11.04 17.33
N GLU A 379 19.92 -11.52 18.33
CA GLU A 379 19.61 -12.81 18.92
C GLU A 379 18.14 -12.74 19.32
N SER A 380 17.31 -13.53 18.65
CA SER A 380 15.99 -13.83 19.17
C SER A 380 16.26 -14.56 20.47
N SER A 381 16.30 -13.82 21.57
CA SER A 381 16.13 -14.44 22.88
C SER A 381 14.97 -15.40 22.69
N PRO A 382 15.14 -16.70 23.04
CA PRO A 382 14.05 -17.63 22.97
C PRO A 382 12.90 -16.92 23.65
N ALA A 383 11.78 -16.78 22.94
CA ALA A 383 10.58 -16.21 23.52
C ALA A 383 10.32 -17.03 24.78
N VAL A 384 10.67 -16.49 25.91
CA VAL A 384 10.13 -16.91 27.17
C VAL A 384 8.64 -16.65 26.98
N ALA A 385 7.93 -17.72 26.64
CA ALA A 385 6.48 -17.72 26.68
C ALA A 385 6.12 -17.31 28.12
N GLY A 386 5.82 -16.03 28.32
CA GLY A 386 5.55 -15.54 29.66
C GLY A 386 5.87 -14.07 29.93
N SER A 387 6.02 -13.19 28.93
CA SER A 387 6.25 -11.75 29.22
C SER A 387 5.49 -10.80 28.29
N GLY A 388 4.40 -11.23 27.70
CA GLY A 388 3.43 -10.36 27.00
C GLY A 388 2.52 -9.56 27.95
N SER A 389 2.80 -9.54 29.24
CA SER A 389 1.92 -8.93 30.25
C SER A 389 2.60 -7.94 31.21
N GLN A 390 3.87 -7.58 30.99
CA GLN A 390 4.51 -6.64 31.93
C GLN A 390 4.29 -5.16 31.60
N LEU A 391 3.99 -4.80 30.36
CA LEU A 391 3.64 -3.39 30.02
C LEU A 391 2.20 -3.02 30.39
N ALA A 392 1.32 -3.98 30.56
CA ALA A 392 -0.06 -3.74 30.99
C ALA A 392 -0.23 -3.63 32.53
N GLN A 393 0.84 -3.87 33.32
CA GLN A 393 0.83 -3.77 34.79
C GLN A 393 1.71 -2.66 35.36
N VAL A 394 2.32 -1.82 34.51
CA VAL A 394 3.03 -0.64 35.01
C VAL A 394 2.02 0.49 35.21
N GLU A 395 1.26 0.40 36.31
CA GLU A 395 0.39 1.50 36.75
C GLU A 395 1.18 2.75 37.13
N ASN A 396 2.49 2.65 37.36
CA ASN A 396 3.35 3.79 37.63
C ASN A 396 4.82 3.47 37.26
N LEU A 397 5.36 4.16 36.24
CA LEU A 397 6.74 4.01 35.80
C LEU A 397 7.76 4.24 36.91
N GLU A 398 7.49 5.16 37.85
CA GLU A 398 8.34 5.45 38.98
C GLU A 398 8.46 4.24 39.92
N ASN A 399 7.35 3.57 40.24
CA ASN A 399 7.38 2.37 41.10
C ASN A 399 8.16 1.23 40.45
N HIS A 400 8.07 1.06 39.16
CA HIS A 400 8.80 0.03 38.43
C HIS A 400 10.32 0.32 38.41
N LEU A 401 10.70 1.56 38.15
CA LEU A 401 12.10 2.00 38.23
C LEU A 401 12.67 1.85 39.65
N GLU A 402 11.91 2.17 40.71
CA GLU A 402 12.31 1.98 42.08
C GLU A 402 12.51 0.48 42.43
N GLN A 403 11.69 -0.41 41.89
CA GLN A 403 11.88 -1.85 42.08
C GLN A 403 13.17 -2.36 41.42
N ILE A 404 13.43 -1.96 40.16
CA ILE A 404 14.66 -2.32 39.45
C ILE A 404 15.90 -1.76 40.19
N GLU A 405 15.83 -0.50 40.61
CA GLU A 405 16.90 0.15 41.35
C GLU A 405 17.19 -0.57 42.67
N ARG A 406 16.13 -0.96 43.40
CA ARG A 406 16.23 -1.73 44.63
C ARG A 406 16.89 -3.08 44.41
N GLN A 407 16.52 -3.82 43.37
CA GLN A 407 17.12 -5.11 43.06
C GLN A 407 18.60 -4.99 42.73
N LEU A 408 19.01 -4.04 41.91
CA LEU A 408 20.41 -3.82 41.55
C LEU A 408 21.28 -3.42 42.76
N ILE A 409 20.76 -2.57 43.64
CA ILE A 409 21.43 -2.15 44.85
C ILE A 409 21.57 -3.32 45.82
N MET A 410 20.52 -4.12 46.01
CA MET A 410 20.57 -5.31 46.89
C MET A 410 21.58 -6.34 46.40
N GLN A 411 21.55 -6.63 45.09
CA GLN A 411 22.50 -7.55 44.47
C GLN A 411 23.96 -7.08 44.68
N ALA A 412 24.22 -5.81 44.43
CA ALA A 412 25.57 -5.25 44.64
C ALA A 412 26.02 -5.28 46.11
N LEU A 413 25.10 -5.08 47.05
CA LEU A 413 25.39 -5.19 48.50
C LEU A 413 25.67 -6.64 48.91
N GLU A 414 24.90 -7.60 48.43
CA GLU A 414 25.12 -9.03 48.70
C GLU A 414 26.49 -9.50 48.18
N GLU A 415 26.82 -9.17 46.94
CA GLU A 415 28.09 -9.51 46.29
C GLU A 415 29.28 -8.86 46.96
N THR A 416 29.12 -7.70 47.59
CA THR A 416 30.18 -6.98 48.31
C THR A 416 30.13 -7.19 49.82
N ARG A 417 29.36 -8.20 50.29
CA ARG A 417 29.20 -8.51 51.74
C ARG A 417 28.81 -7.29 52.56
N TRP A 418 27.84 -6.52 52.05
CA TRP A 418 27.30 -5.30 52.65
C TRP A 418 28.29 -4.14 52.79
N ASN A 419 29.40 -4.15 52.05
CA ASN A 419 30.30 -3.02 51.96
C ASN A 419 29.75 -1.94 51.03
N ARG A 420 29.16 -0.89 51.62
CA ARG A 420 28.47 0.20 50.91
C ARG A 420 29.40 0.96 49.95
N THR A 421 30.71 1.08 50.29
CA THR A 421 31.67 1.78 49.40
C THR A 421 32.01 0.93 48.17
N ALA A 422 32.26 -0.36 48.38
CA ALA A 422 32.52 -1.28 47.27
C ALA A 422 31.30 -1.47 46.36
N ALA A 423 30.10 -1.56 46.94
CA ALA A 423 28.84 -1.63 46.17
C ALA A 423 28.60 -0.36 45.30
N ALA A 424 28.87 0.82 45.87
CA ALA A 424 28.80 2.07 45.11
C ALA A 424 29.75 2.10 43.90
N GLN A 425 31.00 1.70 44.10
CA GLN A 425 31.99 1.62 43.03
C GLN A 425 31.57 0.64 41.94
N ARG A 426 31.02 -0.52 42.32
CA ARG A 426 30.57 -1.54 41.36
C ARG A 426 29.37 -1.06 40.49
N LEU A 427 28.50 -0.25 41.05
CA LEU A 427 27.37 0.35 40.36
C LEU A 427 27.73 1.67 39.66
N GLY A 428 28.99 2.11 39.67
CA GLY A 428 29.41 3.39 39.07
C GLY A 428 28.83 4.62 39.79
N LEU A 429 28.44 4.48 41.07
CA LEU A 429 27.82 5.55 41.85
C LEU A 429 28.82 6.17 42.83
N SER A 430 28.66 7.48 43.13
CA SER A 430 29.37 8.08 44.24
C SER A 430 28.81 7.58 45.58
N PHE A 431 29.65 7.49 46.61
CA PHE A 431 29.22 7.08 47.95
C PHE A 431 28.05 7.91 48.50
N ARG A 432 28.06 9.23 48.19
CA ARG A 432 26.98 10.15 48.56
C ARG A 432 25.66 9.79 47.87
N SER A 433 25.72 9.45 46.57
CA SER A 433 24.55 9.03 45.75
C SER A 433 24.02 7.69 46.25
N MET A 434 24.87 6.72 46.55
CA MET A 434 24.50 5.43 47.11
C MET A 434 23.77 5.57 48.45
N ARG A 435 24.29 6.38 49.38
CA ARG A 435 23.66 6.65 50.68
C ARG A 435 22.29 7.28 50.56
N TYR A 436 22.14 8.25 49.65
CA TYR A 436 20.84 8.86 49.37
C TYR A 436 19.81 7.85 48.87
N ARG A 437 20.21 6.96 47.94
CA ARG A 437 19.34 5.93 47.38
C ARG A 437 18.97 4.86 48.40
N LEU A 438 19.91 4.41 49.24
CA LEU A 438 19.63 3.47 50.32
C LEU A 438 18.58 4.05 51.28
N LYS A 439 18.72 5.33 51.67
CA LYS A 439 17.75 6.00 52.51
C LYS A 439 16.38 6.14 51.86
N LYS A 440 16.34 6.49 50.54
CA LYS A 440 15.11 6.61 49.78
C LYS A 440 14.34 5.28 49.66
N LEU A 441 15.08 4.17 49.50
CA LEU A 441 14.52 2.82 49.33
C LEU A 441 14.29 2.08 50.66
N GLY A 442 14.55 2.71 51.81
CA GLY A 442 14.36 2.10 53.14
C GLY A 442 15.30 0.93 53.42
N LEU A 443 16.51 0.94 52.86
CA LEU A 443 17.55 -0.08 52.98
C LEU A 443 18.74 0.40 53.85
N ASP A 444 18.55 1.38 54.73
CA ASP A 444 19.61 2.01 55.50
C ASP A 444 20.00 1.20 56.76
#